data_ec41965b421e7e92e72a3f497bd49382
#
_entry.id   ec41965b421e7e92e72a3f497bd49382
#
_cell.length_a   1.000
_cell.length_b   1.000
_cell.length_c   1.000
_cell.angle_alpha   90.00
_cell.angle_beta   90.00
_cell.angle_gamma   90.00
#
_symmetry.space_group_name_H-M   'P 1'
#
loop_
_entity.id
_entity.type
_entity.pdbx_description
1 polymer ?
#
loop_
_entity_poly.entity_id
_entity_poly.type
_entity_poly.pdbx_seq_one_letter_code
_entity_poly.pdbx_strand_id
1 'polypeptide(L)'
;MVILYAILAIIVILAAVLLINAAITSAKARKLEGNHPTFTDEELKTYAETFSRMLQCATVSVKDTHDDTEFAKLRAVVEEAFPLLHQKAQRQLLAEDCWMYKIPGKDTSRNILLMSHHDVVPAETEGWDYEPFSGAIVDGKVYGRGAADTKGSLCAILFAAEEMLRAGITPPVNLYIVSSHNEELGGDGMAATLEYCQKNGITFEVILDEGGAIVEPPLAGMNCEMCSMVAVHEKGRLKLKCTVKNESSHVSLTAFKGNPVERMSQFIQEITTKNIFIRRLHPETRGLFTGLAPYCKLPMKLLLSNLWLFGGLLTKVLPKLNATAGGMGGTTCNFQTIEGSVNSKECTASVMLRNVNEEDLKADVAAFKAVAEEYGITLETERDEYYAPADMASPAYAYPMDCLAKVFPRFPAAPYILPAGTDAWRLTPVCNCVLRFAPTRMSKQQLGSIHAENENLDISAIAEAAAFYKYLVRNYK
;
A
#
# COMPACT_ATOMS: atom_id res chain seq x y z
N MET A 1 5.55 -35.49 43.52
CA MET A 1 4.06 -35.39 43.43
C MET A 1 3.59 -33.95 43.46
N VAL A 2 3.84 -33.11 44.47
CA VAL A 2 3.36 -31.71 44.59
C VAL A 2 3.80 -30.84 43.39
N ILE A 3 5.07 -30.90 42.96
CA ILE A 3 5.57 -30.16 41.83
C ILE A 3 4.86 -30.55 40.52
N LEU A 4 4.59 -31.85 40.30
CA LEU A 4 3.87 -32.33 39.12
C LEU A 4 2.43 -31.81 39.09
N TYR A 5 1.73 -31.81 40.23
CA TYR A 5 0.38 -31.25 40.31
C TYR A 5 0.36 -29.73 40.12
N ALA A 6 1.38 -29.01 40.61
CA ALA A 6 1.53 -27.57 40.35
C ALA A 6 1.75 -27.26 38.86
N ILE A 7 2.62 -28.01 38.20
CA ILE A 7 2.85 -27.87 36.73
C ILE A 7 1.56 -28.15 35.96
N LEU A 8 0.87 -29.26 36.31
CA LEU A 8 -0.40 -29.60 35.63
C LEU A 8 -1.47 -28.51 35.83
N ALA A 9 -1.58 -27.99 37.05
CA ALA A 9 -2.50 -26.88 37.35
C ALA A 9 -2.16 -25.61 36.50
N ILE A 10 -0.89 -25.25 36.39
CA ILE A 10 -0.45 -24.13 35.56
C ILE A 10 -0.83 -24.36 34.08
N ILE A 11 -0.61 -25.57 33.56
CA ILE A 11 -0.97 -25.91 32.17
C ILE A 11 -2.48 -25.78 31.94
N VAL A 12 -3.29 -26.29 32.88
CA VAL A 12 -4.76 -26.21 32.80
C VAL A 12 -5.22 -24.76 32.84
N ILE A 13 -4.70 -23.97 33.78
CA ILE A 13 -5.02 -22.53 33.87
C ILE A 13 -4.64 -21.81 32.57
N LEU A 14 -3.45 -22.06 32.06
CA LEU A 14 -2.98 -21.46 30.80
C LEU A 14 -3.91 -21.83 29.63
N ALA A 15 -4.26 -23.12 29.52
CA ALA A 15 -5.18 -23.56 28.45
C ALA A 15 -6.56 -22.90 28.58
N ALA A 16 -7.07 -22.77 29.83
CA ALA A 16 -8.33 -22.06 30.08
C ALA A 16 -8.26 -20.59 29.66
N VAL A 17 -7.18 -19.87 30.01
CA VAL A 17 -6.97 -18.46 29.58
C VAL A 17 -6.94 -18.34 28.05
N LEU A 18 -6.21 -19.23 27.37
CA LEU A 18 -6.14 -19.21 25.89
C LEU A 18 -7.52 -19.40 25.25
N LEU A 19 -8.30 -20.34 25.77
CA LEU A 19 -9.66 -20.62 25.27
C LEU A 19 -10.64 -19.47 25.58
N ILE A 20 -10.56 -18.90 26.79
CA ILE A 20 -11.38 -17.73 27.17
C ILE A 20 -11.08 -16.54 26.23
N ASN A 21 -9.82 -16.23 25.98
CA ASN A 21 -9.45 -15.16 25.06
C ASN A 21 -9.97 -15.42 23.63
N ALA A 22 -9.89 -16.66 23.15
CA ALA A 22 -10.46 -17.04 21.86
C ALA A 22 -11.99 -16.92 21.83
N ALA A 23 -12.68 -17.25 22.93
CA ALA A 23 -14.12 -17.09 23.05
C ALA A 23 -14.53 -15.60 23.07
N ILE A 24 -13.82 -14.75 23.82
CA ILE A 24 -14.03 -13.30 23.85
C ILE A 24 -13.81 -12.72 22.45
N THR A 25 -12.75 -13.15 21.74
CA THR A 25 -12.48 -12.75 20.37
C THR A 25 -13.61 -13.13 19.43
N SER A 26 -14.16 -14.35 19.58
CA SER A 26 -15.31 -14.80 18.78
C SER A 26 -16.57 -13.97 19.03
N ALA A 27 -16.81 -13.58 20.29
CA ALA A 27 -17.98 -12.76 20.66
C ALA A 27 -17.92 -11.33 20.09
N LYS A 28 -16.72 -10.83 19.76
CA LYS A 28 -16.51 -9.53 19.11
C LYS A 28 -16.66 -9.59 17.59
N ALA A 29 -16.78 -10.78 16.99
CA ALA A 29 -16.94 -10.92 15.55
C ALA A 29 -18.23 -10.25 15.07
N ARG A 30 -18.10 -9.34 14.12
CA ARG A 30 -19.25 -8.87 13.35
C ARG A 30 -19.80 -10.04 12.53
N LYS A 31 -21.11 -10.21 12.47
CA LYS A 31 -21.71 -11.17 11.54
C LYS A 31 -21.42 -10.71 10.10
N LEU A 32 -20.96 -11.64 9.29
CA LEU A 32 -20.67 -11.40 7.86
C LEU A 32 -21.92 -11.73 7.03
N GLU A 33 -22.97 -10.92 7.20
CA GLU A 33 -24.30 -11.12 6.61
C GLU A 33 -24.74 -9.83 5.93
N GLY A 34 -25.45 -9.94 4.82
CA GLY A 34 -25.99 -8.82 4.03
C GLY A 34 -25.66 -8.94 2.55
N ASN A 35 -26.18 -8.01 1.78
CA ASN A 35 -25.99 -7.97 0.34
C ASN A 35 -24.90 -6.95 -0.03
N HIS A 36 -24.07 -7.31 -0.96
CA HIS A 36 -23.19 -6.39 -1.67
C HIS A 36 -24.02 -5.54 -2.65
N PRO A 37 -23.49 -4.40 -3.11
CA PRO A 37 -24.07 -3.66 -4.20
C PRO A 37 -24.31 -4.57 -5.41
N THR A 38 -25.42 -4.38 -6.09
CA THR A 38 -25.78 -5.10 -7.33
C THR A 38 -25.99 -4.10 -8.44
N PHE A 39 -25.65 -4.48 -9.65
CA PHE A 39 -25.68 -3.64 -10.84
C PHE A 39 -26.40 -4.37 -11.97
N THR A 40 -27.07 -3.61 -12.82
CA THR A 40 -27.64 -4.12 -14.06
C THR A 40 -26.56 -4.34 -15.11
N ASP A 41 -26.84 -5.18 -16.11
CA ASP A 41 -25.91 -5.42 -17.23
C ASP A 41 -25.57 -4.12 -17.99
N GLU A 42 -26.54 -3.17 -18.07
CA GLU A 42 -26.33 -1.88 -18.72
C GLU A 42 -25.37 -0.98 -17.92
N GLU A 43 -25.51 -0.95 -16.58
CA GLU A 43 -24.56 -0.25 -15.72
C GLU A 43 -23.16 -0.84 -15.85
N LEU A 44 -23.02 -2.16 -15.74
CA LEU A 44 -21.74 -2.84 -15.88
C LEU A 44 -21.12 -2.60 -17.27
N LYS A 45 -21.93 -2.57 -18.32
CA LYS A 45 -21.46 -2.23 -19.67
C LYS A 45 -20.88 -0.82 -19.73
N THR A 46 -21.54 0.15 -19.10
CA THR A 46 -21.07 1.54 -19.05
C THR A 46 -19.72 1.64 -18.33
N TYR A 47 -19.56 0.96 -17.19
CA TYR A 47 -18.28 0.87 -16.48
C TYR A 47 -17.20 0.23 -17.35
N ALA A 48 -17.52 -0.89 -18.01
CA ALA A 48 -16.58 -1.62 -18.85
C ALA A 48 -16.07 -0.79 -20.03
N GLU A 49 -16.98 -0.15 -20.78
CA GLU A 49 -16.66 0.64 -21.96
C GLU A 49 -15.82 1.87 -21.60
N THR A 50 -16.18 2.58 -20.51
CA THR A 50 -15.41 3.72 -20.04
C THR A 50 -14.02 3.31 -19.58
N PHE A 51 -13.94 2.27 -18.77
CA PHE A 51 -12.67 1.78 -18.26
C PHE A 51 -11.76 1.23 -19.38
N SER A 52 -12.32 0.49 -20.34
CA SER A 52 -11.60 0.04 -21.53
C SER A 52 -10.95 1.21 -22.28
N ARG A 53 -11.69 2.29 -22.52
CA ARG A 53 -11.18 3.51 -23.17
C ARG A 53 -10.06 4.18 -22.37
N MET A 54 -10.13 4.16 -21.03
CA MET A 54 -9.06 4.69 -20.17
C MET A 54 -7.79 3.83 -20.28
N LEU A 55 -7.91 2.50 -20.38
CA LEU A 55 -6.77 1.61 -20.55
C LEU A 55 -6.13 1.68 -21.95
N GLN A 56 -6.90 2.08 -22.97
CA GLN A 56 -6.38 2.32 -24.33
C GLN A 56 -5.46 3.54 -24.41
N CYS A 57 -5.38 4.35 -23.38
CA CYS A 57 -4.43 5.45 -23.29
C CYS A 57 -3.14 4.97 -22.62
N ALA A 58 -2.06 4.84 -23.39
CA ALA A 58 -0.77 4.32 -22.92
C ALA A 58 0.02 5.39 -22.15
N THR A 59 -0.49 5.83 -21.01
CA THR A 59 0.11 6.88 -20.17
C THR A 59 1.34 6.38 -19.42
N VAL A 60 2.35 5.92 -20.16
CA VAL A 60 3.61 5.42 -19.59
C VAL A 60 4.44 6.59 -19.13
N SER A 61 4.77 6.63 -17.83
CA SER A 61 5.71 7.60 -17.30
C SER A 61 7.15 7.18 -17.60
N VAL A 62 7.96 8.11 -18.09
CA VAL A 62 9.37 7.89 -18.43
C VAL A 62 10.21 8.95 -17.73
N LYS A 63 11.30 8.51 -17.12
CA LYS A 63 12.19 9.41 -16.40
C LYS A 63 12.76 10.51 -17.28
N ASP A 64 12.74 11.74 -16.77
CA ASP A 64 13.30 12.94 -17.41
C ASP A 64 12.63 13.33 -18.75
N THR A 65 11.48 12.73 -19.09
CA THR A 65 10.70 13.09 -20.29
C THR A 65 9.21 12.99 -19.99
N HIS A 66 8.42 13.91 -20.54
CA HIS A 66 6.96 13.84 -20.53
C HIS A 66 6.44 13.92 -21.96
N ASP A 67 5.79 12.85 -22.42
CA ASP A 67 5.05 12.84 -23.68
C ASP A 67 3.56 13.02 -23.38
N ASP A 68 3.05 14.23 -23.59
CA ASP A 68 1.66 14.59 -23.33
C ASP A 68 0.65 13.86 -24.23
N THR A 69 1.08 13.18 -25.30
CA THR A 69 0.17 12.62 -26.31
C THR A 69 -0.86 11.67 -25.74
N GLU A 70 -0.42 10.66 -24.97
CA GLU A 70 -1.32 9.66 -24.38
C GLU A 70 -2.04 10.20 -23.14
N PHE A 71 -1.40 11.10 -22.39
CA PHE A 71 -2.03 11.80 -21.28
C PHE A 71 -3.17 12.72 -21.75
N ALA A 72 -2.97 13.45 -22.86
CA ALA A 72 -4.02 14.26 -23.48
C ALA A 72 -5.20 13.42 -23.98
N LYS A 73 -4.95 12.23 -24.53
CA LYS A 73 -6.03 11.28 -24.88
C LYS A 73 -6.82 10.86 -23.64
N LEU A 74 -6.12 10.53 -22.56
CA LEU A 74 -6.81 10.14 -21.33
C LEU A 74 -7.66 11.29 -20.77
N ARG A 75 -7.13 12.52 -20.76
CA ARG A 75 -7.91 13.72 -20.38
C ARG A 75 -9.18 13.85 -21.20
N ALA A 76 -9.10 13.67 -22.52
CA ALA A 76 -10.26 13.75 -23.41
C ALA A 76 -11.30 12.65 -23.13
N VAL A 77 -10.85 11.41 -22.88
CA VAL A 77 -11.72 10.29 -22.48
C VAL A 77 -12.44 10.61 -21.19
N VAL A 78 -11.74 11.13 -20.19
CA VAL A 78 -12.30 11.46 -18.87
C VAL A 78 -13.28 12.66 -18.99
N GLU A 79 -12.97 13.66 -19.79
CA GLU A 79 -13.86 14.80 -20.05
C GLU A 79 -15.18 14.36 -20.69
N GLU A 80 -15.12 13.49 -21.67
CA GLU A 80 -16.30 12.96 -22.36
C GLU A 80 -17.15 12.05 -21.45
N ALA A 81 -16.50 11.16 -20.69
CA ALA A 81 -17.20 10.18 -19.85
C ALA A 81 -17.82 10.79 -18.59
N PHE A 82 -17.25 11.87 -18.05
CA PHE A 82 -17.65 12.48 -16.78
C PHE A 82 -17.99 13.98 -16.91
N PRO A 83 -18.98 14.34 -17.74
CA PRO A 83 -19.26 15.73 -18.08
C PRO A 83 -19.77 16.58 -16.91
N LEU A 84 -20.52 16.00 -15.96
CA LEU A 84 -21.01 16.76 -14.81
C LEU A 84 -19.88 17.08 -13.83
N LEU A 85 -18.92 16.17 -13.66
CA LEU A 85 -17.72 16.44 -12.88
C LEU A 85 -16.97 17.64 -13.46
N HIS A 86 -16.76 17.65 -14.77
CA HIS A 86 -16.05 18.74 -15.46
C HIS A 86 -16.81 20.06 -15.45
N GLN A 87 -18.13 20.02 -15.43
CA GLN A 87 -18.99 21.20 -15.37
C GLN A 87 -19.07 21.84 -13.98
N LYS A 88 -19.09 20.99 -12.91
CA LYS A 88 -19.44 21.42 -11.56
C LYS A 88 -18.27 21.48 -10.59
N ALA A 89 -17.20 20.74 -10.83
CA ALA A 89 -16.00 20.78 -10.01
C ALA A 89 -15.08 21.95 -10.40
N GLN A 90 -14.42 22.52 -9.40
CA GLN A 90 -13.27 23.39 -9.63
C GLN A 90 -12.09 22.51 -10.05
N ARG A 91 -11.50 22.82 -11.18
CA ARG A 91 -10.39 22.03 -11.76
C ARG A 91 -9.10 22.79 -11.71
N GLN A 92 -8.02 22.07 -11.39
CA GLN A 92 -6.66 22.56 -11.51
C GLN A 92 -5.76 21.47 -12.08
N LEU A 93 -4.80 21.90 -12.88
CA LEU A 93 -3.69 21.09 -13.34
C LEU A 93 -2.46 21.53 -12.54
N LEU A 94 -1.91 20.63 -11.77
CA LEU A 94 -0.72 20.83 -10.95
C LEU A 94 0.45 20.10 -11.61
N ALA A 95 1.66 20.64 -11.49
CA ALA A 95 2.81 20.16 -12.25
C ALA A 95 2.48 20.04 -13.76
N GLU A 96 3.02 19.03 -14.45
CA GLU A 96 2.77 18.82 -15.88
C GLU A 96 1.36 18.27 -16.15
N ASP A 97 0.92 17.23 -15.40
CA ASP A 97 -0.40 16.60 -15.62
C ASP A 97 -0.99 16.01 -14.33
N CYS A 98 -0.74 16.57 -13.17
CA CYS A 98 -1.40 16.14 -11.94
C CYS A 98 -2.78 16.83 -11.82
N TRP A 99 -3.84 16.04 -11.85
CA TRP A 99 -5.21 16.56 -11.81
C TRP A 99 -5.69 16.79 -10.39
N MET A 100 -6.30 17.93 -10.14
CA MET A 100 -7.03 18.19 -8.92
C MET A 100 -8.44 18.70 -9.24
N TYR A 101 -9.43 18.01 -8.73
CA TYR A 101 -10.84 18.43 -8.75
C TYR A 101 -11.28 18.74 -7.33
N LYS A 102 -12.08 19.82 -7.18
CA LYS A 102 -12.76 20.13 -5.92
C LYS A 102 -14.25 20.24 -6.19
N ILE A 103 -15.04 19.38 -5.55
CA ILE A 103 -16.50 19.47 -5.49
C ILE A 103 -16.87 20.13 -4.16
N PRO A 104 -17.44 21.36 -4.16
CA PRO A 104 -17.80 22.04 -2.93
C PRO A 104 -18.85 21.25 -2.14
N GLY A 105 -18.62 21.13 -0.84
CA GLY A 105 -19.54 20.54 0.12
C GLY A 105 -20.49 21.54 0.76
N LYS A 106 -21.40 21.06 1.62
CA LYS A 106 -22.27 21.88 2.45
C LYS A 106 -21.45 22.65 3.49
N ASP A 107 -20.52 21.97 4.13
CA ASP A 107 -19.50 22.58 5.00
C ASP A 107 -18.20 22.74 4.19
N THR A 108 -17.92 23.99 3.80
CA THR A 108 -16.76 24.33 2.97
C THR A 108 -15.47 24.50 3.77
N SER A 109 -15.52 24.38 5.10
CA SER A 109 -14.34 24.46 5.97
C SER A 109 -13.64 23.11 6.15
N ARG A 110 -14.31 22.00 5.82
CA ARG A 110 -13.83 20.63 6.00
C ARG A 110 -13.60 19.96 4.65
N ASN A 111 -12.58 19.13 4.57
CA ASN A 111 -12.16 18.50 3.31
C ASN A 111 -11.84 17.02 3.52
N ILE A 112 -12.19 16.22 2.50
CA ILE A 112 -11.71 14.85 2.32
C ILE A 112 -11.09 14.72 0.94
N LEU A 113 -10.15 13.76 0.78
CA LEU A 113 -9.45 13.54 -0.47
C LEU A 113 -9.51 12.07 -0.87
N LEU A 114 -9.86 11.83 -2.13
CA LEU A 114 -9.70 10.56 -2.82
C LEU A 114 -8.55 10.69 -3.83
N MET A 115 -7.61 9.76 -3.79
CA MET A 115 -6.41 9.79 -4.62
C MET A 115 -6.32 8.56 -5.52
N SER A 116 -5.59 8.73 -6.59
CA SER A 116 -5.13 7.68 -7.51
C SER A 116 -4.00 8.23 -8.35
N HIS A 117 -3.38 7.40 -9.19
CA HIS A 117 -2.53 7.87 -10.28
C HIS A 117 -3.06 7.37 -11.62
N HIS A 118 -2.59 7.96 -12.71
CA HIS A 118 -3.03 7.60 -14.05
C HIS A 118 -1.87 7.31 -15.01
N ASP A 119 -0.64 7.44 -14.54
CA ASP A 119 0.51 6.87 -15.23
C ASP A 119 0.59 5.35 -14.98
N VAL A 120 1.40 4.69 -15.76
CA VAL A 120 1.64 3.25 -15.70
C VAL A 120 3.09 2.92 -16.03
N VAL A 121 3.59 1.79 -15.52
CA VAL A 121 4.88 1.26 -15.95
C VAL A 121 4.84 0.78 -17.40
N PRO A 122 5.98 0.76 -18.12
CA PRO A 122 6.06 0.18 -19.46
C PRO A 122 5.55 -1.28 -19.49
N ALA A 123 5.03 -1.69 -20.63
CA ALA A 123 4.63 -3.05 -20.88
C ALA A 123 5.11 -3.51 -22.25
N GLU A 124 5.83 -4.64 -22.29
CA GLU A 124 6.15 -5.35 -23.51
C GLU A 124 4.92 -6.14 -23.95
N THR A 125 4.77 -6.39 -25.26
CA THR A 125 3.61 -7.14 -25.81
C THR A 125 3.77 -8.66 -25.62
N GLU A 126 5.01 -9.14 -25.48
CA GLU A 126 5.30 -10.55 -25.28
C GLU A 126 4.72 -11.05 -23.96
N GLY A 127 4.09 -12.21 -23.96
CA GLY A 127 3.49 -12.85 -22.79
C GLY A 127 2.05 -12.42 -22.47
N TRP A 128 1.49 -11.44 -23.19
CA TRP A 128 0.11 -11.01 -23.00
C TRP A 128 -0.86 -11.78 -23.89
N ASP A 129 -2.00 -12.21 -23.33
CA ASP A 129 -3.11 -12.80 -24.07
C ASP A 129 -3.86 -11.75 -24.92
N TYR A 130 -3.89 -10.50 -24.44
CA TYR A 130 -4.45 -9.32 -25.10
C TYR A 130 -3.42 -8.19 -25.04
N GLU A 131 -3.24 -7.45 -26.11
CA GLU A 131 -2.30 -6.31 -26.15
C GLU A 131 -2.43 -5.40 -24.92
N PRO A 132 -1.32 -4.97 -24.29
CA PRO A 132 -1.30 -4.27 -22.99
C PRO A 132 -2.20 -3.02 -22.94
N PHE A 133 -2.41 -2.36 -24.06
CA PHE A 133 -3.24 -1.16 -24.16
C PHE A 133 -4.47 -1.36 -25.07
N SER A 134 -4.94 -2.61 -25.20
CA SER A 134 -6.17 -2.88 -25.97
C SER A 134 -7.45 -2.55 -25.21
N GLY A 135 -7.41 -2.57 -23.87
CA GLY A 135 -8.60 -2.46 -23.04
C GLY A 135 -9.61 -3.59 -23.32
N ALA A 136 -9.14 -4.81 -23.62
CA ALA A 136 -9.98 -5.92 -24.02
C ALA A 136 -11.01 -6.29 -22.94
N ILE A 137 -12.29 -6.35 -23.33
CA ILE A 137 -13.39 -6.75 -22.44
C ILE A 137 -13.70 -8.21 -22.70
N VAL A 138 -13.35 -9.10 -21.76
CA VAL A 138 -13.52 -10.55 -21.91
C VAL A 138 -13.97 -11.15 -20.58
N ASP A 139 -14.99 -12.01 -20.63
CA ASP A 139 -15.51 -12.77 -19.49
C ASP A 139 -15.74 -11.92 -18.21
N GLY A 140 -16.33 -10.74 -18.36
CA GLY A 140 -16.65 -9.84 -17.26
C GLY A 140 -15.45 -9.10 -16.67
N LYS A 141 -14.32 -9.09 -17.37
CA LYS A 141 -13.07 -8.40 -17.00
C LYS A 141 -12.64 -7.42 -18.08
N VAL A 142 -11.86 -6.43 -17.68
CA VAL A 142 -11.15 -5.56 -18.61
C VAL A 142 -9.65 -5.79 -18.41
N TYR A 143 -8.98 -6.12 -19.52
CA TYR A 143 -7.54 -6.41 -19.57
C TYR A 143 -6.77 -5.17 -20.05
N GLY A 144 -5.67 -4.89 -19.41
CA GLY A 144 -4.73 -3.86 -19.84
C GLY A 144 -3.80 -3.41 -18.73
N ARG A 145 -2.63 -2.87 -19.11
CA ARG A 145 -1.69 -2.25 -18.20
C ARG A 145 -2.35 -1.07 -17.49
N GLY A 146 -2.22 -0.99 -16.16
CA GLY A 146 -2.89 0.01 -15.33
C GLY A 146 -4.29 -0.38 -14.91
N ALA A 147 -4.75 -1.61 -15.21
CA ALA A 147 -6.07 -2.06 -14.79
C ALA A 147 -6.17 -2.14 -13.27
N ALA A 148 -5.23 -2.81 -12.62
CA ALA A 148 -5.16 -2.95 -11.17
C ALA A 148 -4.38 -1.79 -10.53
N ASP A 149 -3.36 -1.29 -11.22
CA ASP A 149 -2.43 -0.26 -10.75
C ASP A 149 -2.37 0.94 -11.70
N THR A 150 -3.19 2.01 -11.54
CA THR A 150 -4.36 2.05 -10.66
C THR A 150 -5.52 2.82 -11.32
N LYS A 151 -5.58 2.81 -12.69
CA LYS A 151 -6.69 3.43 -13.43
C LYS A 151 -8.06 2.85 -13.04
N GLY A 152 -8.11 1.61 -12.51
CA GLY A 152 -9.35 1.01 -12.02
C GLY A 152 -9.93 1.76 -10.83
N SER A 153 -9.11 2.15 -9.86
CA SER A 153 -9.55 2.96 -8.72
C SER A 153 -9.89 4.40 -9.15
N LEU A 154 -9.10 4.99 -10.07
CA LEU A 154 -9.42 6.30 -10.64
C LEU A 154 -10.80 6.28 -11.32
N CYS A 155 -11.05 5.29 -12.17
CA CYS A 155 -12.34 5.11 -12.84
C CYS A 155 -13.50 5.03 -11.83
N ALA A 156 -13.34 4.25 -10.75
CA ALA A 156 -14.34 4.12 -9.70
C ALA A 156 -14.60 5.44 -8.95
N ILE A 157 -13.55 6.20 -8.64
CA ILE A 157 -13.65 7.53 -8.00
C ILE A 157 -14.41 8.51 -8.89
N LEU A 158 -14.07 8.55 -10.19
CA LEU A 158 -14.71 9.44 -11.15
C LEU A 158 -16.20 9.09 -11.35
N PHE A 159 -16.54 7.79 -11.47
CA PHE A 159 -17.94 7.34 -11.50
C PHE A 159 -18.70 7.74 -10.24
N ALA A 160 -18.12 7.52 -9.06
CA ALA A 160 -18.76 7.90 -7.80
C ALA A 160 -19.09 9.40 -7.75
N ALA A 161 -18.17 10.26 -8.20
CA ALA A 161 -18.36 11.70 -8.28
C ALA A 161 -19.43 12.09 -9.30
N GLU A 162 -19.35 11.55 -10.52
CA GLU A 162 -20.30 11.82 -11.61
C GLU A 162 -21.74 11.41 -11.23
N GLU A 163 -21.90 10.20 -10.66
CA GLU A 163 -23.20 9.70 -10.23
C GLU A 163 -23.81 10.51 -9.08
N MET A 164 -22.99 10.95 -8.12
CA MET A 164 -23.47 11.86 -7.06
C MET A 164 -23.97 13.18 -7.65
N LEU A 165 -23.20 13.78 -8.55
CA LEU A 165 -23.55 15.03 -9.20
C LEU A 165 -24.81 14.88 -10.09
N ARG A 166 -24.97 13.74 -10.77
CA ARG A 166 -26.15 13.39 -11.56
C ARG A 166 -27.38 13.24 -10.69
N ALA A 167 -27.23 12.67 -9.49
CA ALA A 167 -28.31 12.56 -8.50
C ALA A 167 -28.62 13.89 -7.76
N GLY A 168 -27.92 14.97 -8.07
CA GLY A 168 -28.07 16.26 -7.39
C GLY A 168 -27.57 16.27 -5.94
N ILE A 169 -26.71 15.32 -5.56
CA ILE A 169 -26.18 15.20 -4.21
C ILE A 169 -25.01 16.16 -4.02
N THR A 170 -25.15 17.08 -3.05
CA THR A 170 -24.05 17.91 -2.56
C THR A 170 -23.37 17.16 -1.41
N PRO A 171 -22.03 16.91 -1.45
CA PRO A 171 -21.31 16.29 -0.35
C PRO A 171 -21.48 17.05 0.96
N PRO A 172 -21.43 16.40 2.13
CA PRO A 172 -21.45 17.12 3.42
C PRO A 172 -20.25 18.04 3.63
N VAL A 173 -19.07 17.64 3.14
CA VAL A 173 -17.81 18.38 3.20
C VAL A 173 -17.23 18.50 1.79
N ASN A 174 -16.22 19.34 1.56
CA ASN A 174 -15.58 19.40 0.25
C ASN A 174 -14.96 18.06 -0.10
N LEU A 175 -15.25 17.56 -1.30
CA LEU A 175 -14.56 16.43 -1.89
C LEU A 175 -13.46 16.92 -2.81
N TYR A 176 -12.23 16.53 -2.52
CA TYR A 176 -11.11 16.63 -3.45
C TYR A 176 -10.86 15.29 -4.11
N ILE A 177 -10.50 15.32 -5.38
CA ILE A 177 -10.02 14.15 -6.13
C ILE A 177 -8.70 14.57 -6.75
N VAL A 178 -7.63 13.78 -6.52
CA VAL A 178 -6.32 14.04 -7.08
C VAL A 178 -5.84 12.79 -7.81
N SER A 179 -5.26 12.97 -9.00
CA SER A 179 -4.63 11.90 -9.76
C SER A 179 -3.28 12.38 -10.27
N SER A 180 -2.20 11.72 -9.84
CA SER A 180 -0.85 12.03 -10.30
C SER A 180 -0.53 11.36 -11.65
N HIS A 181 0.46 11.92 -12.36
CA HIS A 181 0.87 11.48 -13.69
C HIS A 181 2.24 10.78 -13.69
N ASN A 182 2.88 10.63 -12.52
CA ASN A 182 4.24 10.12 -12.42
C ASN A 182 4.52 9.44 -11.07
N GLU A 183 3.52 8.75 -10.50
CA GLU A 183 3.64 7.96 -9.27
C GLU A 183 4.71 6.88 -9.41
N GLU A 184 4.68 6.14 -10.53
CA GLU A 184 5.56 5.01 -10.84
C GLU A 184 7.06 5.38 -10.86
N LEU A 185 7.32 6.67 -11.02
CA LEU A 185 8.68 7.23 -10.95
C LEU A 185 8.99 7.89 -9.59
N GLY A 186 8.01 7.96 -8.68
CA GLY A 186 8.11 8.76 -7.46
C GLY A 186 8.25 10.25 -7.77
N GLY A 187 7.53 10.73 -8.78
CA GLY A 187 7.66 12.04 -9.38
C GLY A 187 7.15 13.21 -8.54
N ASP A 188 6.96 14.34 -9.17
CA ASP A 188 6.68 15.64 -8.53
C ASP A 188 5.20 16.01 -8.45
N GLY A 189 4.31 15.27 -9.15
CA GLY A 189 2.87 15.57 -9.18
C GLY A 189 2.28 15.74 -7.79
N MET A 190 2.60 14.83 -6.87
CA MET A 190 2.11 14.90 -5.50
C MET A 190 2.87 15.91 -4.64
N ALA A 191 4.13 16.20 -4.96
CA ALA A 191 4.87 17.29 -4.32
C ALA A 191 4.23 18.65 -4.64
N ALA A 192 3.84 18.87 -5.91
CA ALA A 192 3.10 20.07 -6.32
C ALA A 192 1.71 20.16 -5.66
N THR A 193 1.06 19.02 -5.46
CA THR A 193 -0.21 18.94 -4.71
C THR A 193 -0.02 19.37 -3.25
N LEU A 194 1.02 18.88 -2.58
CA LEU A 194 1.33 19.29 -1.21
C LEU A 194 1.61 20.80 -1.11
N GLU A 195 2.45 21.32 -2.01
CA GLU A 195 2.76 22.76 -2.06
C GLU A 195 1.49 23.61 -2.25
N TYR A 196 0.63 23.20 -3.19
CA TYR A 196 -0.66 23.84 -3.41
C TYR A 196 -1.53 23.85 -2.14
N CYS A 197 -1.63 22.70 -1.48
CA CYS A 197 -2.42 22.59 -0.25
C CYS A 197 -1.87 23.49 0.86
N GLN A 198 -0.57 23.47 1.08
CA GLN A 198 0.10 24.29 2.10
C GLN A 198 -0.08 25.79 1.81
N LYS A 199 0.14 26.22 0.57
CA LYS A 199 -0.03 27.61 0.13
C LYS A 199 -1.44 28.15 0.32
N ASN A 200 -2.44 27.27 0.17
CA ASN A 200 -3.85 27.64 0.28
C ASN A 200 -4.47 27.29 1.65
N GLY A 201 -3.69 26.80 2.61
CA GLY A 201 -4.17 26.42 3.94
C GLY A 201 -5.17 25.25 3.92
N ILE A 202 -5.05 24.35 2.93
CA ILE A 202 -5.92 23.20 2.77
C ILE A 202 -5.38 22.04 3.59
N THR A 203 -6.21 21.49 4.48
CA THR A 203 -5.96 20.26 5.22
C THR A 203 -7.10 19.28 5.01
N PHE A 204 -6.84 17.99 5.19
CA PHE A 204 -7.81 16.94 5.01
C PHE A 204 -8.07 16.19 6.32
N GLU A 205 -9.31 15.77 6.54
CA GLU A 205 -9.66 14.92 7.68
C GLU A 205 -9.31 13.46 7.42
N VAL A 206 -9.50 13.01 6.17
CA VAL A 206 -9.10 11.69 5.69
C VAL A 206 -8.66 11.76 4.24
N ILE A 207 -7.64 11.01 3.92
CA ILE A 207 -7.18 10.74 2.55
C ILE A 207 -7.29 9.24 2.31
N LEU A 208 -7.90 8.85 1.19
CA LEU A 208 -7.86 7.48 0.66
C LEU A 208 -7.09 7.47 -0.65
N ASP A 209 -6.07 6.63 -0.71
CA ASP A 209 -5.23 6.39 -1.88
C ASP A 209 -5.27 4.89 -2.23
N GLU A 210 -4.50 4.47 -3.20
CA GLU A 210 -4.27 3.09 -3.58
C GLU A 210 -3.44 2.28 -2.53
N GLY A 211 -3.04 1.05 -2.87
CA GLY A 211 -2.07 0.20 -2.15
C GLY A 211 -2.71 -0.93 -1.34
N GLY A 212 -3.82 -0.70 -0.66
CA GLY A 212 -4.65 -1.75 -0.07
C GLY A 212 -5.85 -2.08 -0.95
N ALA A 213 -6.42 -3.27 -0.79
CA ALA A 213 -7.54 -3.74 -1.62
C ALA A 213 -8.45 -4.72 -0.87
N ILE A 214 -9.51 -5.17 -1.52
CA ILE A 214 -10.32 -6.29 -1.06
C ILE A 214 -9.74 -7.56 -1.70
N VAL A 215 -9.14 -8.41 -0.89
CA VAL A 215 -8.36 -9.56 -1.36
C VAL A 215 -8.85 -10.88 -0.77
N GLU A 216 -8.45 -11.98 -1.35
CA GLU A 216 -8.65 -13.30 -0.77
C GLU A 216 -8.05 -13.38 0.64
N PRO A 217 -8.58 -14.25 1.53
CA PRO A 217 -8.16 -14.31 2.92
C PRO A 217 -6.63 -14.37 3.08
N PRO A 218 -6.01 -13.38 3.75
CA PRO A 218 -4.56 -13.32 3.87
C PRO A 218 -3.97 -14.33 4.87
N LEU A 219 -4.81 -14.89 5.74
CA LEU A 219 -4.40 -15.87 6.75
C LEU A 219 -5.06 -17.22 6.51
N ALA A 220 -4.28 -18.29 6.66
CA ALA A 220 -4.80 -19.64 6.54
C ALA A 220 -5.90 -19.92 7.59
N GLY A 221 -6.96 -20.58 7.16
CA GLY A 221 -8.07 -20.97 8.02
C GLY A 221 -9.05 -19.86 8.37
N MET A 222 -9.07 -18.75 7.63
CA MET A 222 -10.14 -17.78 7.72
C MET A 222 -11.45 -18.31 7.12
N ASN A 223 -12.56 -17.86 7.71
CA ASN A 223 -13.93 -18.20 7.33
C ASN A 223 -14.62 -16.98 6.71
N CYS A 224 -14.07 -16.49 5.61
CA CYS A 224 -14.63 -15.42 4.80
C CYS A 224 -14.21 -15.61 3.34
N GLU A 225 -14.98 -15.03 2.44
CA GLU A 225 -14.71 -15.07 0.99
C GLU A 225 -13.56 -14.13 0.62
N MET A 226 -13.65 -12.89 1.06
CA MET A 226 -12.68 -11.83 0.84
C MET A 226 -12.43 -11.07 2.14
N CYS A 227 -11.41 -10.20 2.15
CA CYS A 227 -11.02 -9.37 3.28
C CYS A 227 -10.58 -7.99 2.79
N SER A 228 -11.09 -6.93 3.39
CA SER A 228 -10.65 -5.55 3.11
C SER A 228 -9.38 -5.25 3.90
N MET A 229 -8.27 -5.11 3.19
CA MET A 229 -6.95 -4.81 3.75
C MET A 229 -6.68 -3.33 3.64
N VAL A 230 -6.82 -2.60 4.75
CA VAL A 230 -6.65 -1.14 4.78
C VAL A 230 -5.26 -0.81 5.32
N ALA A 231 -4.37 -0.32 4.46
CA ALA A 231 -3.05 0.06 4.94
C ALA A 231 -3.11 1.41 5.66
N VAL A 232 -2.75 1.40 6.91
CA VAL A 232 -2.71 2.58 7.81
C VAL A 232 -1.33 3.19 7.89
N HIS A 233 -0.35 2.50 7.35
CA HIS A 233 1.05 2.88 7.35
C HIS A 233 1.75 2.29 6.13
N GLU A 234 2.73 3.00 5.59
CA GLU A 234 3.73 2.46 4.66
C GLU A 234 5.12 2.56 5.26
N LYS A 235 5.99 1.67 4.86
CA LYS A 235 7.35 1.62 5.41
C LYS A 235 8.16 2.81 4.94
N GLY A 236 8.87 3.45 5.87
CA GLY A 236 9.84 4.49 5.57
C GLY A 236 10.95 3.99 4.64
N ARG A 237 11.72 4.91 4.10
CA ARG A 237 12.79 4.65 3.10
C ARG A 237 14.06 5.34 3.55
N LEU A 238 15.05 4.54 3.94
CA LEU A 238 16.42 5.01 4.16
C LEU A 238 17.33 4.40 3.10
N LYS A 239 17.83 5.22 2.19
CA LYS A 239 18.78 4.79 1.15
C LYS A 239 20.18 5.20 1.58
N LEU A 240 21.06 4.21 1.65
CA LEU A 240 22.45 4.38 2.02
C LEU A 240 23.36 3.96 0.86
N LYS A 241 24.39 4.76 0.61
CA LYS A 241 25.53 4.38 -0.22
C LYS A 241 26.64 3.85 0.69
N CYS A 242 27.00 2.62 0.45
CA CYS A 242 28.10 1.93 1.13
C CYS A 242 29.35 2.03 0.26
N THR A 243 30.46 2.53 0.80
CA THR A 243 31.71 2.66 0.05
C THR A 243 32.86 2.03 0.83
N VAL A 244 33.62 1.16 0.20
CA VAL A 244 34.87 0.63 0.73
C VAL A 244 36.02 0.96 -0.22
N LYS A 245 37.12 1.46 0.33
CA LYS A 245 38.32 1.86 -0.44
C LYS A 245 39.47 0.95 -0.15
N ASN A 246 40.33 0.77 -1.16
CA ASN A 246 41.60 0.11 -0.96
C ASN A 246 42.58 1.04 -0.23
N GLU A 247 43.22 0.56 0.83
CA GLU A 247 44.21 1.32 1.59
C GLU A 247 45.57 1.35 0.87
N SER A 248 45.81 0.42 -0.06
CA SER A 248 47.03 0.32 -0.82
C SER A 248 46.97 0.99 -2.18
N SER A 249 48.03 1.70 -2.56
CA SER A 249 48.15 2.31 -3.89
C SER A 249 48.38 1.28 -5.02
N HIS A 250 48.71 0.04 -4.71
CA HIS A 250 48.97 -1.03 -5.66
C HIS A 250 48.06 -2.23 -5.37
N VAL A 251 47.26 -2.64 -6.37
CA VAL A 251 46.24 -3.70 -6.23
C VAL A 251 46.83 -5.06 -5.82
N SER A 252 48.10 -5.36 -6.21
CA SER A 252 48.80 -6.59 -5.81
C SER A 252 49.29 -6.59 -4.37
N LEU A 253 49.19 -5.48 -3.64
CA LEU A 253 49.55 -5.34 -2.24
C LEU A 253 48.29 -5.21 -1.37
N THR A 254 47.28 -6.04 -1.64
CA THR A 254 46.08 -6.06 -0.81
C THR A 254 46.40 -6.48 0.61
N ALA A 255 45.94 -5.68 1.58
CA ALA A 255 46.12 -5.98 2.99
C ALA A 255 45.41 -7.30 3.37
N PHE A 256 45.71 -7.84 4.55
CA PHE A 256 45.13 -9.06 5.13
C PHE A 256 43.57 -9.07 5.16
N LYS A 257 42.91 -7.92 4.97
CA LYS A 257 41.47 -7.78 4.97
C LYS A 257 40.76 -7.99 3.61
N GLY A 258 41.52 -8.35 2.56
CA GLY A 258 40.98 -8.55 1.22
C GLY A 258 40.82 -7.23 0.42
N ASN A 259 40.54 -7.36 -0.88
CA ASN A 259 40.26 -6.21 -1.76
C ASN A 259 38.85 -5.61 -1.50
N PRO A 260 38.57 -4.42 -2.03
CA PRO A 260 37.27 -3.77 -1.81
C PRO A 260 36.05 -4.63 -2.17
N VAL A 261 36.13 -5.42 -3.26
CA VAL A 261 35.02 -6.28 -3.68
C VAL A 261 34.81 -7.44 -2.71
N GLU A 262 35.91 -8.06 -2.23
CA GLU A 262 35.83 -9.14 -1.22
C GLU A 262 35.21 -8.64 0.09
N ARG A 263 35.64 -7.48 0.58
CA ARG A 263 35.12 -6.88 1.82
C ARG A 263 33.65 -6.50 1.68
N MET A 264 33.25 -5.91 0.55
CA MET A 264 31.86 -5.58 0.27
C MET A 264 31.00 -6.85 0.20
N SER A 265 31.48 -7.91 -0.46
CA SER A 265 30.77 -9.19 -0.57
C SER A 265 30.56 -9.85 0.79
N GLN A 266 31.58 -9.84 1.66
CA GLN A 266 31.50 -10.38 3.01
C GLN A 266 30.50 -9.57 3.86
N PHE A 267 30.55 -8.25 3.76
CA PHE A 267 29.59 -7.36 4.44
C PHE A 267 28.16 -7.66 4.01
N ILE A 268 27.89 -7.72 2.70
CA ILE A 268 26.55 -8.03 2.16
C ILE A 268 26.09 -9.40 2.68
N GLN A 269 26.98 -10.41 2.64
CA GLN A 269 26.67 -11.74 3.15
C GLN A 269 26.32 -11.73 4.63
N GLU A 270 27.07 -10.99 5.44
CA GLU A 270 26.80 -10.86 6.88
C GLU A 270 25.46 -10.21 7.15
N ILE A 271 25.18 -9.05 6.52
CA ILE A 271 23.91 -8.35 6.67
C ILE A 271 22.71 -9.21 6.24
N THR A 272 22.86 -9.98 5.16
CA THR A 272 21.76 -10.79 4.62
C THR A 272 21.53 -12.10 5.39
N THR A 273 22.56 -12.63 6.03
CA THR A 273 22.48 -13.91 6.76
C THR A 273 22.25 -13.75 8.26
N LYS A 274 22.81 -12.71 8.87
CA LYS A 274 22.61 -12.42 10.28
C LYS A 274 21.35 -11.54 10.46
N ASN A 275 20.52 -11.92 11.43
CA ASN A 275 19.32 -11.13 11.77
C ASN A 275 19.70 -10.00 12.71
N ILE A 276 20.28 -8.91 12.17
CA ILE A 276 20.76 -7.76 12.94
C ILE A 276 19.66 -6.76 13.28
N PHE A 277 18.52 -6.79 12.57
CA PHE A 277 17.44 -5.83 12.70
C PHE A 277 16.42 -6.22 13.77
N ILE A 278 15.87 -5.22 14.47
CA ILE A 278 14.82 -5.41 15.46
C ILE A 278 13.56 -5.95 14.80
N ARG A 279 12.97 -6.98 15.42
CA ARG A 279 11.72 -7.57 14.98
C ARG A 279 10.72 -7.62 16.12
N ARG A 280 9.57 -6.96 15.92
CA ARG A 280 8.46 -6.96 16.85
C ARG A 280 7.11 -6.80 16.13
N LEU A 281 6.02 -7.13 16.82
CA LEU A 281 4.68 -6.83 16.30
C LEU A 281 4.34 -5.38 16.64
N HIS A 282 4.38 -4.52 15.63
CA HIS A 282 3.94 -3.13 15.73
C HIS A 282 2.42 -3.04 15.94
N PRO A 283 1.88 -1.91 16.42
CA PRO A 283 0.44 -1.73 16.66
C PRO A 283 -0.42 -2.08 15.45
N GLU A 284 -0.01 -1.69 14.25
CA GLU A 284 -0.70 -1.96 12.98
C GLU A 284 -0.75 -3.46 12.68
N THR A 285 0.37 -4.16 12.84
CA THR A 285 0.45 -5.62 12.66
C THR A 285 -0.35 -6.35 13.73
N ARG A 286 -0.36 -5.84 14.98
CA ARG A 286 -1.26 -6.35 16.02
C ARG A 286 -2.72 -6.13 15.65
N GLY A 287 -3.07 -4.94 15.15
CA GLY A 287 -4.39 -4.59 14.65
C GLY A 287 -4.87 -5.54 13.56
N LEU A 288 -3.99 -5.87 12.59
CA LEU A 288 -4.25 -6.89 11.58
C LEU A 288 -4.67 -8.23 12.20
N PHE A 289 -3.83 -8.75 13.07
CA PHE A 289 -4.08 -10.08 13.67
C PHE A 289 -5.30 -10.09 14.59
N THR A 290 -5.48 -9.07 15.43
CA THR A 290 -6.64 -8.99 16.30
C THR A 290 -7.94 -8.72 15.53
N GLY A 291 -7.89 -7.96 14.46
CA GLY A 291 -9.04 -7.68 13.58
C GLY A 291 -9.51 -8.92 12.81
N LEU A 292 -8.57 -9.77 12.37
CA LEU A 292 -8.88 -10.99 11.60
C LEU A 292 -9.10 -12.23 12.46
N ALA A 293 -8.57 -12.28 13.69
CA ALA A 293 -8.71 -13.42 14.60
C ALA A 293 -10.15 -13.91 14.77
N PRO A 294 -11.18 -13.04 14.91
CA PRO A 294 -12.58 -13.47 15.05
C PRO A 294 -13.05 -14.40 13.93
N TYR A 295 -12.52 -14.21 12.72
CA TYR A 295 -12.94 -14.90 11.50
C TYR A 295 -12.08 -16.12 11.18
N CYS A 296 -11.09 -16.46 12.00
CA CYS A 296 -10.24 -17.63 11.84
C CYS A 296 -10.84 -18.89 12.48
N LYS A 297 -10.48 -20.07 11.97
CA LYS A 297 -10.71 -21.36 12.63
C LYS A 297 -9.94 -21.46 13.95
N LEU A 298 -10.38 -22.35 14.83
CA LEU A 298 -9.91 -22.39 16.22
C LEU A 298 -8.38 -22.41 16.41
N PRO A 299 -7.56 -23.18 15.71
CA PRO A 299 -6.11 -23.16 15.92
C PRO A 299 -5.50 -21.78 15.69
N MET A 300 -5.84 -21.13 14.57
CA MET A 300 -5.34 -19.79 14.24
C MET A 300 -5.94 -18.74 15.18
N LYS A 301 -7.23 -18.84 15.51
CA LYS A 301 -7.90 -17.96 16.47
C LYS A 301 -7.23 -18.01 17.84
N LEU A 302 -6.89 -19.19 18.35
CA LEU A 302 -6.16 -19.35 19.61
C LEU A 302 -4.82 -18.60 19.59
N LEU A 303 -4.07 -18.74 18.51
CA LEU A 303 -2.78 -18.07 18.35
C LEU A 303 -2.93 -16.55 18.31
N LEU A 304 -3.84 -16.04 17.45
CA LEU A 304 -4.00 -14.61 17.24
C LEU A 304 -4.72 -13.88 18.39
N SER A 305 -5.57 -14.57 19.13
CA SER A 305 -6.22 -14.02 20.34
C SER A 305 -5.28 -13.93 21.53
N ASN A 306 -4.09 -14.55 21.45
CA ASN A 306 -3.13 -14.64 22.54
C ASN A 306 -1.74 -14.13 22.12
N LEU A 307 -1.71 -12.97 21.44
CA LEU A 307 -0.46 -12.34 20.98
C LEU A 307 0.51 -11.98 22.12
N TRP A 308 0.02 -11.87 23.35
CA TRP A 308 0.85 -11.69 24.54
C TRP A 308 1.80 -12.88 24.78
N LEU A 309 1.37 -14.09 24.43
CA LEU A 309 2.16 -15.33 24.54
C LEU A 309 2.88 -15.66 23.23
N PHE A 310 2.16 -15.57 22.11
CA PHE A 310 2.65 -16.04 20.80
C PHE A 310 3.28 -14.95 19.93
N GLY A 311 3.19 -13.67 20.34
CA GLY A 311 3.69 -12.56 19.52
C GLY A 311 5.18 -12.67 19.20
N GLY A 312 6.01 -13.03 20.15
CA GLY A 312 7.45 -13.25 19.93
C GLY A 312 7.76 -14.44 19.02
N LEU A 313 6.91 -15.47 18.99
CA LEU A 313 7.04 -16.58 18.04
C LEU A 313 6.63 -16.12 16.63
N LEU A 314 5.54 -15.37 16.52
CA LEU A 314 5.08 -14.84 15.24
C LEU A 314 6.13 -13.97 14.56
N THR A 315 6.82 -13.10 15.29
CA THR A 315 7.88 -12.26 14.70
C THR A 315 9.02 -13.07 14.07
N LYS A 316 9.28 -14.28 14.58
CA LYS A 316 10.30 -15.22 14.06
C LYS A 316 9.77 -16.04 12.87
N VAL A 317 8.45 -16.24 12.79
CA VAL A 317 7.81 -17.05 11.75
C VAL A 317 7.43 -16.21 10.53
N LEU A 318 6.97 -14.97 10.72
CA LEU A 318 6.53 -14.09 9.64
C LEU A 318 7.51 -13.99 8.47
N PRO A 319 8.84 -13.80 8.68
CA PRO A 319 9.80 -13.72 7.56
C PRO A 319 9.95 -15.01 6.76
N LYS A 320 9.53 -16.15 7.35
CA LYS A 320 9.61 -17.47 6.70
C LYS A 320 8.37 -17.78 5.86
N LEU A 321 7.27 -17.01 6.02
CA LEU A 321 6.05 -17.20 5.26
C LEU A 321 6.17 -16.60 3.86
N ASN A 322 6.49 -15.33 3.78
CA ASN A 322 6.77 -14.58 2.55
C ASN A 322 7.37 -13.21 2.87
N ALA A 323 7.83 -12.51 1.86
CA ALA A 323 8.47 -11.19 2.00
C ALA A 323 7.55 -10.13 2.62
N THR A 324 6.26 -10.11 2.22
CA THR A 324 5.25 -9.18 2.73
C THR A 324 5.03 -9.36 4.22
N ALA A 325 4.79 -10.62 4.66
CA ALA A 325 4.62 -10.94 6.08
C ALA A 325 5.88 -10.60 6.89
N GLY A 326 7.06 -10.91 6.36
CA GLY A 326 8.34 -10.56 6.96
C GLY A 326 8.53 -9.06 7.11
N GLY A 327 8.10 -8.30 6.11
CA GLY A 327 8.15 -6.84 6.11
C GLY A 327 7.33 -6.17 7.21
N MET A 328 6.21 -6.77 7.62
CA MET A 328 5.35 -6.24 8.69
C MET A 328 5.94 -6.38 10.11
N GLY A 329 7.02 -7.14 10.28
CA GLY A 329 7.63 -7.42 11.58
C GLY A 329 8.85 -6.57 11.92
N GLY A 330 9.29 -5.65 11.06
CA GLY A 330 10.46 -4.81 11.30
C GLY A 330 11.14 -4.31 10.04
N THR A 331 12.35 -3.79 10.20
CA THR A 331 13.18 -3.27 9.10
C THR A 331 13.53 -4.38 8.11
N THR A 332 13.40 -4.06 6.82
CA THR A 332 13.89 -4.89 5.72
C THR A 332 15.04 -4.20 5.01
N CYS A 333 16.00 -4.99 4.53
CA CYS A 333 17.22 -4.52 3.88
C CYS A 333 17.28 -5.13 2.47
N ASN A 334 17.50 -4.29 1.47
CA ASN A 334 17.64 -4.71 0.08
C ASN A 334 18.83 -3.98 -0.56
N PHE A 335 19.86 -4.73 -0.92
CA PHE A 335 20.96 -4.21 -1.72
C PHE A 335 20.50 -4.11 -3.18
N GLN A 336 20.56 -2.91 -3.74
CA GLN A 336 20.01 -2.61 -5.07
C GLN A 336 21.08 -2.68 -6.16
N THR A 337 22.28 -2.15 -5.85
CA THR A 337 23.41 -2.15 -6.79
C THR A 337 24.69 -2.48 -6.07
N ILE A 338 25.63 -3.05 -6.81
CA ILE A 338 27.03 -3.19 -6.40
C ILE A 338 27.90 -2.84 -7.61
N GLU A 339 28.87 -1.95 -7.42
CA GLU A 339 29.76 -1.47 -8.46
C GLU A 339 31.21 -1.55 -7.99
N GLY A 340 32.05 -2.18 -8.79
CA GLY A 340 33.48 -2.36 -8.49
C GLY A 340 34.09 -3.49 -9.29
N SER A 341 35.39 -3.57 -9.26
CA SER A 341 36.16 -4.69 -9.81
C SER A 341 37.29 -5.02 -8.88
N VAL A 342 37.85 -6.23 -8.99
CA VAL A 342 39.03 -6.67 -8.21
C VAL A 342 40.25 -5.74 -8.38
N ASN A 343 40.30 -4.99 -9.47
CA ASN A 343 41.33 -4.00 -9.78
C ASN A 343 40.94 -2.56 -9.45
N SER A 344 39.74 -2.32 -8.94
CA SER A 344 39.28 -0.96 -8.59
C SER A 344 39.84 -0.52 -7.25
N LYS A 345 40.00 0.82 -7.12
CA LYS A 345 40.43 1.42 -5.85
C LYS A 345 39.31 1.45 -4.81
N GLU A 346 38.08 1.28 -5.26
CA GLU A 346 36.90 1.26 -4.39
C GLU A 346 35.83 0.31 -4.92
N CYS A 347 34.96 -0.12 -4.04
CA CYS A 347 33.70 -0.79 -4.35
C CYS A 347 32.57 -0.06 -3.63
N THR A 348 31.47 0.17 -4.35
CA THR A 348 30.27 0.82 -3.82
C THR A 348 29.09 -0.12 -3.90
N ALA A 349 28.15 0.01 -2.96
CA ALA A 349 26.85 -0.65 -3.01
C ALA A 349 25.78 0.33 -2.56
N SER A 350 24.62 0.28 -3.21
CA SER A 350 23.42 1.00 -2.78
C SER A 350 22.50 0.03 -2.03
N VAL A 351 22.03 0.44 -0.86
CA VAL A 351 21.14 -0.35 -0.03
C VAL A 351 19.92 0.47 0.38
N MET A 352 18.75 -0.15 0.32
CA MET A 352 17.50 0.39 0.81
C MET A 352 17.10 -0.32 2.10
N LEU A 353 17.04 0.42 3.20
CA LEU A 353 16.41 -0.01 4.43
C LEU A 353 14.98 0.53 4.46
N ARG A 354 14.01 -0.35 4.67
CA ARG A 354 12.61 0.03 4.82
C ARG A 354 12.14 -0.29 6.23
N ASN A 355 11.91 0.75 7.01
CA ASN A 355 11.57 0.67 8.42
C ASN A 355 10.07 0.84 8.67
N VAL A 356 9.63 0.34 9.82
CA VAL A 356 8.25 0.51 10.31
C VAL A 356 8.18 1.62 11.37
N ASN A 357 9.26 1.86 12.10
CA ASN A 357 9.28 2.74 13.27
C ASN A 357 10.62 3.47 13.36
N GLU A 358 10.60 4.78 13.67
CA GLU A 358 11.81 5.59 13.77
C GLU A 358 12.78 5.17 14.89
N GLU A 359 12.23 4.74 16.05
CA GLU A 359 13.07 4.32 17.16
C GLU A 359 13.84 3.04 16.81
N ASP A 360 13.14 2.08 16.19
CA ASP A 360 13.77 0.86 15.73
C ASP A 360 14.79 1.16 14.62
N LEU A 361 14.48 2.09 13.71
CA LEU A 361 15.41 2.48 12.66
C LEU A 361 16.73 2.99 13.22
N LYS A 362 16.70 3.83 14.25
CA LYS A 362 17.93 4.37 14.90
C LYS A 362 18.83 3.23 15.42
N ALA A 363 18.22 2.24 16.06
CA ALA A 363 18.96 1.08 16.57
C ALA A 363 19.43 0.16 15.45
N ASP A 364 18.60 -0.04 14.43
CA ASP A 364 18.92 -0.87 13.26
C ASP A 364 20.04 -0.26 12.42
N VAL A 365 20.04 1.07 12.22
CA VAL A 365 21.12 1.79 11.55
C VAL A 365 22.40 1.72 12.36
N ALA A 366 22.34 1.81 13.69
CA ALA A 366 23.53 1.66 14.55
C ALA A 366 24.14 0.25 14.42
N ALA A 367 23.28 -0.78 14.41
CA ALA A 367 23.73 -2.17 14.18
C ALA A 367 24.31 -2.37 12.78
N PHE A 368 23.66 -1.83 11.75
CA PHE A 368 24.14 -1.87 10.38
C PHE A 368 25.51 -1.17 10.23
N LYS A 369 25.65 0.00 10.85
CA LYS A 369 26.89 0.78 10.86
C LYS A 369 28.02 0.04 11.55
N ALA A 370 27.75 -0.61 12.68
CA ALA A 370 28.76 -1.40 13.41
C ALA A 370 29.34 -2.52 12.53
N VAL A 371 28.47 -3.24 11.80
CA VAL A 371 28.94 -4.26 10.84
C VAL A 371 29.72 -3.61 9.68
N ALA A 372 29.25 -2.47 9.15
CA ALA A 372 29.96 -1.79 8.06
C ALA A 372 31.38 -1.37 8.46
N GLU A 373 31.56 -0.89 9.71
CA GLU A 373 32.86 -0.49 10.26
C GLU A 373 33.85 -1.65 10.37
N GLU A 374 33.38 -2.87 10.66
CA GLU A 374 34.23 -4.09 10.69
C GLU A 374 34.91 -4.36 9.34
N TYR A 375 34.20 -4.01 8.24
CA TYR A 375 34.69 -4.18 6.86
C TYR A 375 35.33 -2.91 6.30
N GLY A 376 35.47 -1.83 7.10
CA GLY A 376 36.03 -0.55 6.67
C GLY A 376 35.15 0.14 5.62
N ILE A 377 33.83 -0.05 5.72
CA ILE A 377 32.84 0.58 4.84
C ILE A 377 32.36 1.89 5.45
N THR A 378 32.38 2.94 4.64
CA THR A 378 31.76 4.23 4.97
C THR A 378 30.34 4.29 4.43
N LEU A 379 29.44 4.91 5.19
CA LEU A 379 28.03 5.08 4.86
C LEU A 379 27.74 6.54 4.56
N GLU A 380 27.02 6.79 3.47
CA GLU A 380 26.47 8.08 3.10
C GLU A 380 24.95 7.93 2.93
N THR A 381 24.18 8.83 3.55
CA THR A 381 22.71 8.84 3.42
C THR A 381 22.33 9.58 2.14
N GLU A 382 21.65 8.88 1.22
CA GLU A 382 21.12 9.47 -0.01
C GLU A 382 19.64 9.86 0.12
N ARG A 383 18.89 9.15 0.98
CA ARG A 383 17.47 9.38 1.22
C ARG A 383 17.13 8.97 2.65
N ASP A 384 16.34 9.77 3.34
CA ASP A 384 15.83 9.47 4.69
C ASP A 384 14.39 9.99 4.80
N GLU A 385 13.43 9.08 4.70
CA GLU A 385 12.00 9.40 4.70
C GLU A 385 11.28 8.47 5.67
N TYR A 386 10.59 9.07 6.60
CA TYR A 386 9.71 8.38 7.53
C TYR A 386 8.31 8.98 7.46
N TYR A 387 7.30 8.14 7.56
CA TYR A 387 5.90 8.51 7.44
C TYR A 387 5.16 8.06 8.70
N ALA A 388 4.44 8.99 9.35
CA ALA A 388 3.64 8.64 10.50
C ALA A 388 2.46 7.75 10.10
N PRO A 389 2.17 6.69 10.88
CA PRO A 389 0.97 5.88 10.67
C PRO A 389 -0.30 6.70 10.94
N ALA A 390 -1.40 6.34 10.28
CA ALA A 390 -2.71 6.88 10.62
C ALA A 390 -3.10 6.45 12.04
N ASP A 391 -3.68 7.38 12.81
CA ASP A 391 -4.18 7.07 14.15
C ASP A 391 -5.43 6.17 14.07
N MET A 392 -5.26 4.89 14.34
CA MET A 392 -6.34 3.89 14.34
C MET A 392 -7.40 4.10 15.44
N ALA A 393 -7.16 4.98 16.41
CA ALA A 393 -8.14 5.36 17.42
C ALA A 393 -8.98 6.58 17.00
N SER A 394 -8.62 7.23 15.90
CA SER A 394 -9.30 8.43 15.43
C SER A 394 -10.66 8.14 14.79
N PRO A 395 -11.63 9.06 14.89
CA PRO A 395 -12.87 8.99 14.13
C PRO A 395 -12.66 8.95 12.62
N ALA A 396 -11.61 9.61 12.12
CA ALA A 396 -11.24 9.64 10.71
C ALA A 396 -10.86 8.26 10.16
N TYR A 397 -10.23 7.40 10.99
CA TYR A 397 -9.99 5.99 10.65
C TYR A 397 -11.25 5.15 10.81
N ALA A 398 -12.00 5.33 11.90
CA ALA A 398 -13.18 4.51 12.19
C ALA A 398 -14.25 4.64 11.09
N TYR A 399 -14.43 5.84 10.53
CA TYR A 399 -15.48 6.11 9.57
C TYR A 399 -15.34 5.30 8.25
N PRO A 400 -14.19 5.25 7.54
CA PRO A 400 -14.02 4.39 6.38
C PRO A 400 -14.20 2.89 6.70
N MET A 401 -13.77 2.44 7.89
CA MET A 401 -13.98 1.07 8.34
C MET A 401 -15.47 0.74 8.53
N ASP A 402 -16.25 1.67 9.06
CA ASP A 402 -17.71 1.56 9.17
C ASP A 402 -18.38 1.54 7.79
N CYS A 403 -17.90 2.37 6.85
CA CYS A 403 -18.36 2.35 5.47
C CYS A 403 -18.12 1.00 4.79
N LEU A 404 -16.94 0.40 5.00
CA LEU A 404 -16.64 -0.95 4.52
C LEU A 404 -17.61 -1.99 5.09
N ALA A 405 -17.92 -1.90 6.38
CA ALA A 405 -18.87 -2.80 7.01
C ALA A 405 -20.31 -2.65 6.48
N LYS A 406 -20.66 -1.50 5.92
CA LYS A 406 -21.99 -1.21 5.33
C LYS A 406 -22.07 -1.63 3.87
N VAL A 407 -21.05 -1.32 3.08
CA VAL A 407 -21.03 -1.58 1.62
C VAL A 407 -20.61 -3.03 1.33
N PHE A 408 -19.65 -3.54 2.10
CA PHE A 408 -19.15 -4.91 2.00
C PHE A 408 -19.43 -5.72 3.28
N PRO A 409 -20.72 -5.97 3.60
CA PRO A 409 -21.08 -6.53 4.91
C PRO A 409 -20.57 -7.94 5.14
N ARG A 410 -20.24 -8.71 4.08
CA ARG A 410 -19.70 -10.07 4.18
C ARG A 410 -18.17 -10.13 4.26
N PHE A 411 -17.48 -9.01 4.09
CA PHE A 411 -16.01 -8.97 4.14
C PHE A 411 -15.55 -8.35 5.46
N PRO A 412 -14.71 -9.04 6.25
CA PRO A 412 -14.03 -8.41 7.37
C PRO A 412 -13.02 -7.39 6.85
N ALA A 413 -12.76 -6.37 7.66
CA ALA A 413 -11.74 -5.38 7.36
C ALA A 413 -10.68 -5.35 8.47
N ALA A 414 -9.42 -5.12 8.10
CA ALA A 414 -8.33 -5.01 9.05
C ALA A 414 -7.26 -4.01 8.58
N PRO A 415 -6.60 -3.32 9.53
CA PRO A 415 -5.44 -2.50 9.22
C PRO A 415 -4.23 -3.38 8.88
N TYR A 416 -3.29 -2.84 8.11
CA TYR A 416 -2.00 -3.45 7.91
C TYR A 416 -0.92 -2.42 7.54
N ILE A 417 0.34 -2.85 7.46
CA ILE A 417 1.47 -2.06 7.00
C ILE A 417 1.72 -2.42 5.55
N LEU A 418 1.64 -1.42 4.65
CA LEU A 418 1.98 -1.59 3.24
C LEU A 418 3.50 -1.75 3.09
N PRO A 419 3.99 -2.85 2.51
CA PRO A 419 5.42 -3.00 2.26
C PRO A 419 5.94 -2.19 1.08
N ALA A 420 5.05 -1.82 0.15
CA ALA A 420 5.31 -0.91 -0.96
C ALA A 420 5.21 0.56 -0.53
N GLY A 421 5.33 1.50 -1.45
CA GLY A 421 5.05 2.91 -1.22
C GLY A 421 4.01 3.38 -2.21
N THR A 422 3.32 4.47 -1.90
CA THR A 422 2.36 5.17 -2.75
C THR A 422 2.65 6.67 -2.68
N ASP A 423 1.99 7.47 -3.46
CA ASP A 423 2.12 8.93 -3.43
C ASP A 423 1.56 9.57 -2.13
N ALA A 424 0.67 8.86 -1.43
CA ALA A 424 -0.05 9.40 -0.27
C ALA A 424 0.84 9.86 0.89
N TRP A 425 2.04 9.31 1.05
CA TRP A 425 2.95 9.72 2.11
C TRP A 425 3.29 11.21 2.07
N ARG A 426 3.36 11.79 0.86
CA ARG A 426 3.69 13.20 0.68
C ARG A 426 2.66 14.13 1.32
N LEU A 427 1.41 13.66 1.46
CA LEU A 427 0.32 14.46 2.03
C LEU A 427 0.14 14.29 3.55
N THR A 428 0.98 13.50 4.24
CA THR A 428 0.96 13.41 5.70
C THR A 428 1.13 14.75 6.43
N PRO A 429 1.83 15.78 5.89
CA PRO A 429 1.87 17.10 6.53
C PRO A 429 0.53 17.86 6.54
N VAL A 430 -0.45 17.47 5.71
CA VAL A 430 -1.77 18.11 5.58
C VAL A 430 -2.92 17.19 5.97
N CYS A 431 -2.63 15.97 6.44
CA CYS A 431 -3.64 15.01 6.90
C CYS A 431 -3.06 14.03 7.92
N ASN A 432 -3.74 13.86 9.06
CA ASN A 432 -3.36 12.89 10.10
C ASN A 432 -3.93 11.47 9.88
N CYS A 433 -4.82 11.31 8.90
CA CYS A 433 -5.44 10.01 8.58
C CYS A 433 -5.31 9.73 7.09
N VAL A 434 -4.14 9.25 6.69
CA VAL A 434 -3.82 8.86 5.31
C VAL A 434 -3.91 7.35 5.21
N LEU A 435 -4.93 6.85 4.51
CA LEU A 435 -5.20 5.42 4.32
C LEU A 435 -4.85 5.04 2.88
N ARG A 436 -4.10 3.95 2.72
CA ARG A 436 -3.81 3.36 1.42
C ARG A 436 -4.79 2.22 1.23
N PHE A 437 -5.87 2.51 0.50
CA PHE A 437 -6.94 1.55 0.27
C PHE A 437 -7.81 1.95 -0.92
N ALA A 438 -7.69 1.21 -2.01
CA ALA A 438 -8.67 1.19 -3.08
C ALA A 438 -9.66 0.04 -2.82
N PRO A 439 -10.98 0.28 -2.77
CA PRO A 439 -11.97 -0.75 -2.46
C PRO A 439 -12.24 -1.70 -3.64
N THR A 440 -11.23 -1.96 -4.44
CA THR A 440 -11.29 -2.90 -5.57
C THR A 440 -11.07 -4.33 -5.10
N ARG A 441 -11.96 -5.21 -5.55
CA ARG A 441 -11.86 -6.64 -5.26
C ARG A 441 -10.92 -7.31 -6.24
N MET A 442 -9.87 -7.96 -5.73
CA MET A 442 -8.86 -8.63 -6.54
C MET A 442 -8.59 -10.05 -6.05
N SER A 443 -8.54 -11.00 -6.98
CA SER A 443 -8.01 -12.33 -6.74
C SER A 443 -6.48 -12.29 -6.56
N LYS A 444 -5.89 -13.38 -6.05
CA LYS A 444 -4.42 -13.51 -5.99
C LYS A 444 -3.76 -13.40 -7.35
N GLN A 445 -4.42 -13.89 -8.40
CA GLN A 445 -3.91 -13.79 -9.76
C GLN A 445 -3.88 -12.32 -10.22
N GLN A 446 -4.97 -11.57 -10.01
CA GLN A 446 -5.04 -10.16 -10.34
C GLN A 446 -4.03 -9.32 -9.55
N LEU A 447 -3.91 -9.58 -8.24
CA LEU A 447 -2.90 -8.91 -7.41
C LEU A 447 -1.46 -9.24 -7.86
N GLY A 448 -1.24 -10.47 -8.33
CA GLY A 448 0.06 -10.92 -8.87
C GLY A 448 0.37 -10.43 -10.28
N SER A 449 -0.61 -9.88 -11.01
CA SER A 449 -0.44 -9.32 -12.35
C SER A 449 -0.08 -7.83 -12.35
N ILE A 450 -0.07 -7.17 -11.19
CA ILE A 450 0.43 -5.80 -11.05
C ILE A 450 1.89 -5.77 -11.53
N HIS A 451 2.21 -4.87 -12.45
CA HIS A 451 3.51 -4.76 -13.13
C HIS A 451 3.94 -6.00 -13.95
N ALA A 452 3.06 -7.00 -14.09
CA ALA A 452 3.30 -8.21 -14.90
C ALA A 452 2.34 -8.28 -16.12
N GLU A 453 2.40 -9.39 -16.86
CA GLU A 453 1.53 -9.61 -18.01
C GLU A 453 0.08 -9.93 -17.57
N ASN A 454 -0.85 -9.71 -18.48
CA ASN A 454 -2.27 -10.03 -18.30
C ASN A 454 -2.94 -9.33 -17.13
N GLU A 455 -2.49 -8.13 -16.80
CA GLU A 455 -3.12 -7.28 -15.80
C GLU A 455 -4.58 -7.03 -16.16
N ASN A 456 -5.49 -7.22 -15.19
CA ASN A 456 -6.92 -7.10 -15.43
C ASN A 456 -7.70 -6.83 -14.14
N LEU A 457 -8.91 -6.29 -14.27
CA LEU A 457 -9.88 -6.20 -13.18
C LEU A 457 -11.26 -6.72 -13.60
N ASP A 458 -12.01 -7.26 -12.64
CA ASP A 458 -13.43 -7.54 -12.81
C ASP A 458 -14.23 -6.22 -12.94
N ILE A 459 -15.12 -6.14 -13.90
CA ILE A 459 -15.97 -4.96 -14.11
C ILE A 459 -16.82 -4.69 -12.88
N SER A 460 -17.36 -5.74 -12.25
CA SER A 460 -18.13 -5.62 -11.01
C SER A 460 -17.32 -5.04 -9.86
N ALA A 461 -16.01 -5.32 -9.78
CA ALA A 461 -15.16 -4.78 -8.73
C ALA A 461 -15.00 -3.25 -8.84
N ILE A 462 -14.97 -2.71 -10.07
CA ILE A 462 -14.93 -1.26 -10.32
C ILE A 462 -16.24 -0.61 -9.89
N ALA A 463 -17.38 -1.20 -10.26
CA ALA A 463 -18.69 -0.70 -9.88
C ALA A 463 -18.92 -0.78 -8.37
N GLU A 464 -18.49 -1.87 -7.72
CA GLU A 464 -18.51 -2.03 -6.25
C GLU A 464 -17.66 -0.95 -5.56
N ALA A 465 -16.47 -0.66 -6.10
CA ALA A 465 -15.60 0.40 -5.60
C ALA A 465 -16.24 1.78 -5.74
N ALA A 466 -16.87 2.08 -6.87
CA ALA A 466 -17.60 3.33 -7.08
C ALA A 466 -18.77 3.48 -6.07
N ALA A 467 -19.49 2.39 -5.80
CA ALA A 467 -20.56 2.38 -4.80
C ALA A 467 -20.01 2.67 -3.38
N PHE A 468 -18.83 2.16 -3.04
CA PHE A 468 -18.16 2.46 -1.77
C PHE A 468 -17.77 3.93 -1.68
N TYR A 469 -17.07 4.47 -2.68
CA TYR A 469 -16.67 5.88 -2.68
C TYR A 469 -17.89 6.81 -2.62
N LYS A 470 -18.95 6.50 -3.37
CA LYS A 470 -20.21 7.23 -3.32
C LYS A 470 -20.84 7.18 -1.91
N TYR A 471 -20.86 6.00 -1.28
CA TYR A 471 -21.37 5.84 0.09
C TYR A 471 -20.56 6.65 1.10
N LEU A 472 -19.23 6.53 1.04
CA LEU A 472 -18.29 7.21 1.93
C LEU A 472 -18.45 8.74 1.84
N VAL A 473 -18.45 9.29 0.64
CA VAL A 473 -18.56 10.75 0.46
C VAL A 473 -19.94 11.27 0.86
N ARG A 474 -21.01 10.59 0.42
CA ARG A 474 -22.39 11.03 0.69
C ARG A 474 -22.73 11.07 2.18
N ASN A 475 -22.22 10.14 2.96
CA ASN A 475 -22.57 9.94 4.36
C ASN A 475 -21.48 10.43 5.32
N TYR A 476 -20.50 11.21 4.84
CA TYR A 476 -19.44 11.77 5.69
C TYR A 476 -20.05 12.67 6.77
N LYS A 477 -19.56 12.52 8.04
CA LYS A 477 -20.17 13.20 9.19
C LYS A 477 -19.26 14.28 9.74
#